data_62bcb9e2657b68cbdedcca15e61d33c8
#
_entry.id   62bcb9e2657b68cbdedcca15e61d33c8
#
_cell.length_a   1.000
_cell.length_b   1.000
_cell.length_c   1.000
_cell.angle_alpha   90.00
_cell.angle_beta   90.00
_cell.angle_gamma   90.00
#
_symmetry.space_group_name_H-M   'P 1'
#
loop_
_entity.id
_entity.type
_entity.pdbx_description
1 polymer ?
#
loop_
_entity_poly.entity_id
_entity_poly.type
_entity_poly.pdbx_seq_one_letter_code
_entity_poly.pdbx_strand_id
1 'polypeptide(L)'
;VKWRDYGALEVKRDDAVGNAIRAASFEYERNLAKLGNPVDRDEWFMPPMQVNAYANPTMNEIVFPAAILQPPFFDPHADPAVNYGAIGAVIGHEISHHFDDQGRKYDPEGRLTDWWKPKDVQRFKVYTDQLVAQYAQYEPLPGTKVNGELTLGENIAGLLVAYDAYQLSLGGKPAPVLEGFSGDQRFFLGHAQVWRSKYREEALRQQLVVDSHTAGHFRPNVSRNIDARYQAFDVKPGQKLFLPPEQRVKIW
;
A
#
# COMPACT_ATOMS: atom_id res chain seq x y z
N VAL A 1 20.60 -4.83 -11.81
CA VAL A 1 20.41 -5.24 -10.40
C VAL A 1 21.72 -5.83 -9.91
N LYS A 2 22.27 -5.25 -8.85
CA LYS A 2 23.46 -5.78 -8.18
C LYS A 2 22.98 -6.74 -7.07
N TRP A 3 23.22 -8.03 -7.27
CA TRP A 3 22.88 -9.04 -6.28
C TRP A 3 23.75 -8.91 -5.03
N ARG A 4 23.15 -9.19 -3.87
CA ARG A 4 23.89 -9.22 -2.61
C ARG A 4 24.90 -10.36 -2.64
N ASP A 5 26.16 -10.07 -2.29
CA ASP A 5 27.22 -11.07 -2.20
C ASP A 5 27.20 -11.72 -0.81
N TYR A 6 27.02 -13.02 -0.77
CA TYR A 6 27.04 -13.86 0.43
C TYR A 6 28.31 -14.73 0.53
N GLY A 7 29.31 -14.48 -0.33
CA GLY A 7 30.52 -15.32 -0.39
C GLY A 7 31.31 -15.40 0.92
N ALA A 8 31.20 -14.39 1.79
CA ALA A 8 31.83 -14.39 3.11
C ALA A 8 30.99 -15.09 4.20
N LEU A 9 29.74 -15.48 3.90
CA LEU A 9 28.86 -16.14 4.88
C LEU A 9 29.15 -17.66 4.93
N GLU A 10 29.77 -18.12 6.02
CA GLU A 10 30.01 -19.54 6.24
C GLU A 10 28.72 -20.26 6.70
N VAL A 11 28.32 -21.33 5.98
CA VAL A 11 27.18 -22.17 6.34
C VAL A 11 27.67 -23.60 6.60
N LYS A 12 27.36 -24.14 7.79
CA LYS A 12 27.70 -25.51 8.21
C LYS A 12 26.47 -26.39 8.21
N ARG A 13 26.59 -27.59 7.66
CA ARG A 13 25.46 -28.52 7.46
C ARG A 13 24.74 -28.89 8.75
N ASP A 14 25.48 -29.13 9.83
CA ASP A 14 24.97 -29.70 11.06
C ASP A 14 24.91 -28.68 12.22
N ASP A 15 24.91 -27.38 11.90
CA ASP A 15 24.95 -26.30 12.89
C ASP A 15 23.90 -25.23 12.58
N ALA A 16 22.63 -25.56 12.74
CA ALA A 16 21.51 -24.65 12.45
C ALA A 16 21.56 -23.35 13.30
N VAL A 17 21.85 -23.50 14.60
CA VAL A 17 21.94 -22.34 15.52
C VAL A 17 23.14 -21.47 15.17
N GLY A 18 24.31 -22.07 14.96
CA GLY A 18 25.51 -21.34 14.54
C GLY A 18 25.33 -20.65 13.17
N ASN A 19 24.61 -21.29 12.24
CA ASN A 19 24.28 -20.65 10.96
C ASN A 19 23.39 -19.42 11.15
N ALA A 20 22.41 -19.48 12.02
CA ALA A 20 21.56 -18.33 12.33
C ALA A 20 22.38 -17.18 12.95
N ILE A 21 23.27 -17.48 13.87
CA ILE A 21 24.19 -16.50 14.49
C ILE A 21 25.12 -15.87 13.44
N ARG A 22 25.77 -16.70 12.59
CA ARG A 22 26.65 -16.23 11.52
C ARG A 22 25.90 -15.33 10.52
N ALA A 23 24.69 -15.73 10.13
CA ALA A 23 23.86 -14.92 9.25
C ALA A 23 23.49 -13.56 9.89
N ALA A 24 23.10 -13.56 11.17
CA ALA A 24 22.81 -12.33 11.89
C ALA A 24 24.05 -11.42 12.02
N SER A 25 25.22 -11.99 12.36
CA SER A 25 26.48 -11.26 12.41
C SER A 25 26.89 -10.69 11.04
N PHE A 26 26.74 -11.48 9.98
CA PHE A 26 27.02 -11.05 8.61
C PHE A 26 26.16 -9.84 8.21
N GLU A 27 24.85 -9.87 8.47
CA GLU A 27 23.97 -8.76 8.18
C GLU A 27 24.27 -7.52 9.06
N TYR A 28 24.63 -7.73 10.32
CA TYR A 28 25.04 -6.66 11.23
C TYR A 28 26.30 -5.95 10.72
N GLU A 29 27.35 -6.70 10.40
CA GLU A 29 28.61 -6.16 9.86
C GLU A 29 28.39 -5.44 8.51
N ARG A 30 27.56 -6.01 7.64
CA ARG A 30 27.17 -5.38 6.38
C ARG A 30 26.47 -4.04 6.59
N ASN A 31 25.60 -3.95 7.60
CA ASN A 31 24.92 -2.68 7.92
C ASN A 31 25.87 -1.66 8.57
N LEU A 32 26.79 -2.11 9.43
CA LEU A 32 27.83 -1.23 9.98
C LEU A 32 28.73 -0.65 8.89
N ALA A 33 29.08 -1.43 7.88
CA ALA A 33 29.91 -0.99 6.76
C ALA A 33 29.26 0.13 5.91
N LYS A 34 27.97 0.41 6.08
CA LYS A 34 27.30 1.55 5.44
C LYS A 34 27.61 2.89 6.11
N LEU A 35 28.02 2.88 7.38
CA LEU A 35 28.28 4.10 8.12
C LEU A 35 29.42 4.91 7.47
N GLY A 36 29.18 6.19 7.26
CA GLY A 36 30.15 7.09 6.64
C GLY A 36 30.25 6.98 5.10
N ASN A 37 29.49 6.09 4.49
CA ASN A 37 29.42 5.95 3.05
C ASN A 37 28.15 6.59 2.47
N PRO A 38 28.15 7.02 1.19
CA PRO A 38 26.93 7.43 0.50
C PRO A 38 25.88 6.32 0.47
N VAL A 39 24.61 6.70 0.39
CA VAL A 39 23.50 5.75 0.20
C VAL A 39 23.71 4.96 -1.09
N ASP A 40 23.69 3.63 -0.98
CA ASP A 40 23.72 2.74 -2.15
C ASP A 40 22.29 2.65 -2.74
N ARG A 41 22.05 3.38 -3.82
CA ARG A 41 20.75 3.41 -4.50
C ARG A 41 20.41 2.15 -5.30
N ASP A 42 21.37 1.23 -5.45
CA ASP A 42 21.16 -0.07 -6.07
C ASP A 42 20.74 -1.15 -5.05
N GLU A 43 20.69 -0.81 -3.77
CA GLU A 43 20.31 -1.75 -2.72
C GLU A 43 18.80 -2.02 -2.74
N TRP A 44 18.43 -3.30 -2.78
CA TRP A 44 17.05 -3.78 -2.69
C TRP A 44 16.76 -4.37 -1.32
N PHE A 45 15.59 -4.05 -0.78
CA PHE A 45 15.13 -4.52 0.55
C PHE A 45 14.17 -5.71 0.45
N MET A 46 13.70 -6.02 -0.76
CA MET A 46 12.86 -7.19 -1.02
C MET A 46 13.48 -8.06 -2.12
N PRO A 47 13.41 -9.39 -1.99
CA PRO A 47 13.84 -10.29 -3.06
C PRO A 47 12.83 -10.30 -4.22
N PRO A 48 13.25 -10.61 -5.45
CA PRO A 48 12.39 -10.51 -6.64
C PRO A 48 11.22 -11.49 -6.65
N MET A 49 11.25 -12.54 -5.84
CA MET A 49 10.16 -13.53 -5.72
C MET A 49 9.09 -13.11 -4.68
N GLN A 50 9.22 -11.99 -4.01
CA GLN A 50 8.24 -11.52 -3.04
C GLN A 50 7.11 -10.78 -3.76
N VAL A 51 5.87 -11.24 -3.56
CA VAL A 51 4.66 -10.58 -4.08
C VAL A 51 4.35 -9.40 -3.16
N ASN A 52 5.02 -8.30 -3.39
CA ASN A 52 4.86 -7.05 -2.64
C ASN A 52 5.50 -5.88 -3.42
N ALA A 53 5.34 -4.67 -2.90
CA ALA A 53 6.03 -3.45 -3.30
C ALA A 53 6.47 -2.69 -2.05
N TYR A 54 7.29 -1.67 -2.19
CA TYR A 54 7.60 -0.76 -1.08
C TYR A 54 7.99 0.63 -1.57
N ALA A 55 7.70 1.62 -0.74
CA ALA A 55 8.28 2.95 -0.82
C ALA A 55 9.46 3.08 0.16
N ASN A 56 10.50 3.78 -0.25
CA ASN A 56 11.62 4.11 0.62
C ASN A 56 11.86 5.63 0.62
N PRO A 57 11.34 6.36 1.60
CA PRO A 57 11.46 7.80 1.64
C PRO A 57 12.92 8.28 1.81
N THR A 58 13.80 7.48 2.41
CA THR A 58 15.22 7.83 2.54
C THR A 58 15.98 7.82 1.21
N MET A 59 15.47 7.09 0.22
CA MET A 59 16.00 7.05 -1.14
C MET A 59 15.12 7.78 -2.15
N ASN A 60 13.94 8.25 -1.72
CA ASN A 60 12.90 8.82 -2.58
C ASN A 60 12.62 7.90 -3.79
N GLU A 61 12.30 6.65 -3.51
CA GLU A 61 12.06 5.60 -4.51
C GLU A 61 10.85 4.74 -4.18
N ILE A 62 10.26 4.15 -5.20
CA ILE A 62 9.28 3.07 -5.11
C ILE A 62 9.81 1.84 -5.85
N VAL A 63 9.59 0.65 -5.31
CA VAL A 63 10.17 -0.60 -5.82
C VAL A 63 9.11 -1.68 -5.97
N PHE A 64 9.12 -2.34 -7.13
CA PHE A 64 8.19 -3.42 -7.48
C PHE A 64 9.00 -4.67 -7.83
N PRO A 65 9.15 -5.65 -6.91
CA PRO A 65 9.71 -6.95 -7.22
C PRO A 65 8.96 -7.65 -8.37
N ALA A 66 9.67 -8.44 -9.17
CA ALA A 66 9.09 -9.08 -10.37
C ALA A 66 7.85 -9.93 -10.06
N ALA A 67 7.79 -10.54 -8.87
CA ALA A 67 6.70 -11.44 -8.50
C ALA A 67 5.33 -10.75 -8.35
N ILE A 68 5.25 -9.43 -8.12
CA ILE A 68 3.96 -8.73 -8.08
C ILE A 68 3.43 -8.43 -9.50
N LEU A 69 4.29 -8.44 -10.52
CA LEU A 69 3.94 -8.10 -11.89
C LEU A 69 3.32 -9.30 -12.63
N GLN A 70 2.34 -9.95 -11.99
CA GLN A 70 1.58 -11.09 -12.51
C GLN A 70 0.15 -11.10 -11.94
N PRO A 71 -0.78 -11.85 -12.52
CA PRO A 71 -2.14 -11.96 -11.99
C PRO A 71 -2.16 -12.39 -10.51
N PRO A 72 -3.05 -11.83 -9.69
CA PRO A 72 -4.14 -10.92 -10.05
C PRO A 72 -3.77 -9.43 -10.09
N PHE A 73 -2.49 -9.06 -9.84
CA PHE A 73 -2.07 -7.66 -9.79
C PHE A 73 -1.88 -7.05 -11.18
N PHE A 74 -1.22 -7.78 -12.07
CA PHE A 74 -0.95 -7.33 -13.44
C PHE A 74 -1.11 -8.47 -14.44
N ASP A 75 -1.85 -8.20 -15.51
CA ASP A 75 -1.92 -9.07 -16.69
C ASP A 75 -1.85 -8.19 -17.94
N PRO A 76 -0.81 -8.35 -18.81
CA PRO A 76 -0.66 -7.56 -20.01
C PRO A 76 -1.80 -7.76 -21.04
N HIS A 77 -2.61 -8.82 -20.88
CA HIS A 77 -3.74 -9.13 -21.73
C HIS A 77 -5.09 -8.74 -21.13
N ALA A 78 -5.11 -8.34 -19.85
CA ALA A 78 -6.34 -7.90 -19.20
C ALA A 78 -6.75 -6.48 -19.66
N ASP A 79 -8.04 -6.18 -19.46
CA ASP A 79 -8.56 -4.85 -19.66
C ASP A 79 -7.81 -3.81 -18.82
N PRO A 80 -7.43 -2.65 -19.39
CA PRO A 80 -6.69 -1.61 -18.66
C PRO A 80 -7.36 -1.19 -17.35
N ALA A 81 -8.70 -1.10 -17.27
CA ALA A 81 -9.39 -0.75 -16.05
C ALA A 81 -9.05 -1.70 -14.89
N VAL A 82 -8.95 -3.01 -15.16
CA VAL A 82 -8.59 -4.02 -14.15
C VAL A 82 -7.14 -3.81 -13.69
N ASN A 83 -6.20 -3.60 -14.62
CA ASN A 83 -4.79 -3.35 -14.27
C ASN A 83 -4.62 -2.04 -13.49
N TYR A 84 -5.32 -0.96 -13.85
CA TYR A 84 -5.31 0.28 -13.07
C TYR A 84 -5.90 0.10 -11.67
N GLY A 85 -6.97 -0.68 -11.54
CA GLY A 85 -7.56 -1.00 -10.23
C GLY A 85 -6.68 -1.90 -9.36
N ALA A 86 -5.86 -2.74 -9.97
CA ALA A 86 -4.97 -3.69 -9.30
C ALA A 86 -3.56 -3.11 -9.11
N ILE A 87 -2.63 -3.34 -10.03
CA ILE A 87 -1.25 -2.86 -9.89
C ILE A 87 -1.18 -1.32 -9.90
N GLY A 88 -2.05 -0.63 -10.64
CA GLY A 88 -2.13 0.83 -10.61
C GLY A 88 -2.45 1.36 -9.23
N ALA A 89 -3.36 0.71 -8.50
CA ALA A 89 -3.67 1.06 -7.11
C ALA A 89 -2.47 0.82 -6.19
N VAL A 90 -1.66 -0.22 -6.42
CA VAL A 90 -0.41 -0.45 -5.68
C VAL A 90 0.61 0.65 -6.00
N ILE A 91 0.76 1.04 -7.27
CA ILE A 91 1.66 2.14 -7.66
C ILE A 91 1.24 3.45 -6.98
N GLY A 92 -0.06 3.79 -7.02
CA GLY A 92 -0.59 4.96 -6.31
C GLY A 92 -0.37 4.90 -4.80
N HIS A 93 -0.48 3.71 -4.21
CA HIS A 93 -0.22 3.44 -2.81
C HIS A 93 1.25 3.72 -2.44
N GLU A 94 2.21 3.16 -3.18
CA GLU A 94 3.64 3.40 -2.91
C GLU A 94 4.02 4.87 -3.10
N ILE A 95 3.46 5.55 -4.11
CA ILE A 95 3.65 7.00 -4.27
C ILE A 95 3.11 7.75 -3.05
N SER A 96 1.93 7.39 -2.54
CA SER A 96 1.30 8.07 -1.41
C SER A 96 2.06 7.92 -0.10
N HIS A 97 2.86 6.86 0.06
CA HIS A 97 3.73 6.68 1.22
C HIS A 97 4.77 7.80 1.38
N HIS A 98 5.19 8.48 0.31
CA HIS A 98 6.08 9.65 0.42
C HIS A 98 5.40 10.88 1.04
N PHE A 99 4.07 10.87 1.10
CA PHE A 99 3.24 12.01 1.57
C PHE A 99 2.30 11.62 2.70
N ASP A 100 2.37 10.39 3.22
CA ASP A 100 1.57 9.95 4.36
C ASP A 100 2.06 10.56 5.69
N ASP A 101 1.54 10.12 6.81
CA ASP A 101 1.88 10.64 8.14
C ASP A 101 3.34 10.43 8.53
N GLN A 102 4.04 9.48 7.92
CA GLN A 102 5.46 9.20 8.14
C GLN A 102 6.34 9.74 7.00
N GLY A 103 6.01 9.41 5.74
CA GLY A 103 6.83 9.77 4.58
C GLY A 103 6.95 11.27 4.37
N ARG A 104 5.89 12.05 4.67
CA ARG A 104 5.94 13.53 4.59
C ARG A 104 7.03 14.18 5.45
N LYS A 105 7.64 13.43 6.37
CA LYS A 105 8.74 13.91 7.22
C LYS A 105 10.11 13.85 6.53
N TYR A 106 10.16 13.29 5.32
CA TYR A 106 11.37 13.21 4.52
C TYR A 106 11.28 14.19 3.35
N ASP A 107 12.36 14.93 3.12
CA ASP A 107 12.47 15.83 1.97
C ASP A 107 12.81 15.04 0.67
N PRO A 108 12.81 15.70 -0.51
CA PRO A 108 13.15 15.00 -1.77
C PRO A 108 14.54 14.38 -1.81
N GLU A 109 15.45 14.82 -0.96
CA GLU A 109 16.81 14.27 -0.81
C GLU A 109 16.87 13.09 0.17
N GLY A 110 15.73 12.71 0.77
CA GLY A 110 15.62 11.59 1.71
C GLY A 110 16.08 11.91 3.13
N ARG A 111 16.21 13.19 3.48
CA ARG A 111 16.61 13.62 4.82
C ARG A 111 15.36 13.76 5.70
N LEU A 112 15.43 13.28 6.93
CA LEU A 112 14.38 13.49 7.93
C LEU A 112 14.33 14.98 8.30
N THR A 113 13.40 15.71 7.71
CA THR A 113 13.26 17.15 7.88
C THR A 113 11.80 17.60 7.71
N ASP A 114 11.38 18.57 8.51
CA ASP A 114 10.02 19.11 8.46
C ASP A 114 9.93 20.21 7.39
N TRP A 115 9.64 19.81 6.15
CA TRP A 115 9.58 20.69 4.98
C TRP A 115 8.17 21.16 4.62
N TRP A 116 7.14 20.54 5.19
CA TRP A 116 5.77 20.99 5.00
C TRP A 116 5.49 22.26 5.79
N LYS A 117 4.68 23.16 5.20
CA LYS A 117 4.24 24.34 5.95
C LYS A 117 3.27 23.94 7.05
N PRO A 118 3.29 24.62 8.22
CA PRO A 118 2.38 24.31 9.32
C PRO A 118 0.90 24.26 8.93
N LYS A 119 0.48 25.12 8.00
CA LYS A 119 -0.89 25.17 7.50
C LYS A 119 -1.26 23.90 6.71
N ASP A 120 -0.32 23.33 5.96
CA ASP A 120 -0.54 22.12 5.16
C ASP A 120 -0.62 20.90 6.10
N VAL A 121 0.24 20.85 7.13
CA VAL A 121 0.17 19.83 8.19
C VAL A 121 -1.18 19.88 8.91
N GLN A 122 -1.68 21.07 9.26
CA GLN A 122 -2.99 21.20 9.90
C GLN A 122 -4.13 20.71 9.00
N ARG A 123 -4.12 21.07 7.72
CA ARG A 123 -5.12 20.58 6.75
C ARG A 123 -5.07 19.07 6.59
N PHE A 124 -3.89 18.53 6.43
CA PHE A 124 -3.68 17.09 6.33
C PHE A 124 -4.22 16.37 7.56
N LYS A 125 -3.93 16.91 8.76
CA LYS A 125 -4.40 16.33 10.03
C LYS A 125 -5.92 16.22 10.11
N VAL A 126 -6.66 17.18 9.58
CA VAL A 126 -8.15 17.12 9.58
C VAL A 126 -8.63 15.87 8.82
N TYR A 127 -8.05 15.57 7.67
CA TYR A 127 -8.44 14.41 6.88
C TYR A 127 -7.92 13.10 7.47
N THR A 128 -6.72 13.09 8.02
CA THR A 128 -6.18 11.88 8.66
C THR A 128 -6.95 11.51 9.92
N ASP A 129 -7.36 12.47 10.76
CA ASP A 129 -8.19 12.22 11.92
C ASP A 129 -9.57 11.62 11.52
N GLN A 130 -10.15 12.10 10.42
CA GLN A 130 -11.39 11.52 9.89
C GLN A 130 -11.18 10.09 9.39
N LEU A 131 -10.06 9.81 8.72
CA LEU A 131 -9.74 8.48 8.23
C LEU A 131 -9.48 7.49 9.38
N VAL A 132 -8.74 7.92 10.40
CA VAL A 132 -8.54 7.16 11.66
C VAL A 132 -9.89 6.80 12.28
N ALA A 133 -10.78 7.77 12.44
CA ALA A 133 -12.13 7.54 13.00
C ALA A 133 -12.96 6.61 12.11
N GLN A 134 -12.83 6.70 10.78
CA GLN A 134 -13.54 5.84 9.84
C GLN A 134 -13.10 4.37 9.97
N TYR A 135 -11.79 4.11 10.02
CA TYR A 135 -11.27 2.74 10.13
C TYR A 135 -11.42 2.15 11.53
N ALA A 136 -11.39 2.96 12.59
CA ALA A 136 -11.64 2.52 13.97
C ALA A 136 -13.06 1.99 14.20
N GLN A 137 -13.98 2.17 13.23
CA GLN A 137 -15.32 1.59 13.29
C GLN A 137 -15.39 0.13 12.82
N TYR A 138 -14.37 -0.34 12.06
CA TYR A 138 -14.35 -1.71 11.58
C TYR A 138 -13.98 -2.68 12.70
N GLU A 139 -14.70 -3.78 12.76
CA GLU A 139 -14.55 -4.83 13.76
C GLU A 139 -14.31 -6.17 13.05
N PRO A 140 -13.03 -6.50 12.73
CA PRO A 140 -12.65 -7.72 12.04
C PRO A 140 -12.99 -8.99 12.82
N LEU A 141 -12.94 -8.92 14.14
CA LEU A 141 -13.29 -9.99 15.09
C LEU A 141 -14.18 -9.44 16.19
N PRO A 142 -15.10 -10.24 16.75
CA PRO A 142 -15.96 -9.79 17.85
C PRO A 142 -15.17 -9.16 18.99
N GLY A 143 -15.52 -7.93 19.34
CA GLY A 143 -14.85 -7.15 20.38
C GLY A 143 -13.46 -6.60 20.03
N THR A 144 -12.99 -6.79 18.79
CA THR A 144 -11.64 -6.34 18.38
C THR A 144 -11.76 -5.42 17.16
N LYS A 145 -11.53 -4.13 17.36
CA LYS A 145 -11.58 -3.12 16.32
C LYS A 145 -10.23 -2.90 15.66
N VAL A 146 -10.24 -2.34 14.46
CA VAL A 146 -9.05 -1.85 13.78
C VAL A 146 -8.46 -0.68 14.57
N ASN A 147 -7.16 -0.68 14.79
CA ASN A 147 -6.44 0.48 15.29
C ASN A 147 -6.22 1.47 14.13
N GLY A 148 -7.09 2.47 14.01
CA GLY A 148 -7.04 3.42 12.91
C GLY A 148 -5.77 4.28 12.90
N GLU A 149 -5.15 4.55 14.06
CA GLU A 149 -3.88 5.28 14.15
C GLU A 149 -2.71 4.43 13.65
N LEU A 150 -2.60 3.17 14.10
CA LEU A 150 -1.57 2.23 13.67
C LEU A 150 -1.62 2.00 12.14
N THR A 151 -2.83 1.96 11.57
CA THR A 151 -3.03 1.63 10.17
C THR A 151 -3.20 2.85 9.25
N LEU A 152 -2.98 4.06 9.76
CA LEU A 152 -3.26 5.31 9.04
C LEU A 152 -2.51 5.41 7.72
N GLY A 153 -1.18 5.25 7.73
CA GLY A 153 -0.35 5.35 6.51
C GLY A 153 -0.83 4.39 5.41
N GLU A 154 -1.14 3.15 5.80
CA GLU A 154 -1.65 2.12 4.90
C GLU A 154 -3.08 2.41 4.37
N ASN A 155 -3.89 3.12 5.15
CA ASN A 155 -5.26 3.46 4.79
C ASN A 155 -5.36 4.75 3.95
N ILE A 156 -4.34 5.60 3.94
CA ILE A 156 -4.22 6.76 3.04
C ILE A 156 -4.15 6.30 1.57
N ALA A 157 -3.74 5.09 1.35
CA ALA A 157 -3.64 4.30 0.13
C ALA A 157 -4.14 4.98 -1.16
N GLY A 158 -3.26 5.49 -1.99
CA GLY A 158 -3.46 6.23 -3.23
C GLY A 158 -4.42 5.67 -4.30
N LEU A 159 -5.55 5.04 -3.89
CA LEU A 159 -6.54 4.49 -4.83
C LEU A 159 -7.15 5.58 -5.71
N LEU A 160 -7.36 6.78 -5.17
CA LEU A 160 -7.87 7.91 -5.95
C LEU A 160 -6.85 8.35 -7.01
N VAL A 161 -5.57 8.36 -6.67
CA VAL A 161 -4.47 8.65 -7.62
C VAL A 161 -4.51 7.66 -8.79
N ALA A 162 -4.69 6.37 -8.50
CA ALA A 162 -4.81 5.34 -9.54
C ALA A 162 -6.09 5.50 -10.39
N TYR A 163 -7.20 5.91 -9.77
CA TYR A 163 -8.45 6.16 -10.47
C TYR A 163 -8.33 7.38 -11.41
N ASP A 164 -7.74 8.46 -10.96
CA ASP A 164 -7.53 9.65 -11.77
C ASP A 164 -6.57 9.35 -12.94
N ALA A 165 -5.49 8.58 -12.69
CA ALA A 165 -4.60 8.11 -13.75
C ALA A 165 -5.34 7.24 -14.78
N TYR A 166 -6.26 6.37 -14.33
CA TYR A 166 -7.11 5.60 -15.22
C TYR A 166 -8.00 6.53 -16.07
N GLN A 167 -8.68 7.49 -15.47
CA GLN A 167 -9.53 8.44 -16.21
C GLN A 167 -8.73 9.26 -17.22
N LEU A 168 -7.53 9.72 -16.85
CA LEU A 168 -6.63 10.40 -17.77
C LEU A 168 -6.21 9.54 -18.96
N SER A 169 -5.97 8.24 -18.73
CA SER A 169 -5.59 7.29 -19.78
C SER A 169 -6.68 7.11 -20.87
N LEU A 170 -7.95 7.36 -20.51
CA LEU A 170 -9.07 7.28 -21.45
C LEU A 170 -9.12 8.47 -22.43
N GLY A 171 -8.37 9.56 -22.16
CA GLY A 171 -8.32 10.73 -23.03
C GLY A 171 -9.69 11.41 -23.25
N GLY A 172 -10.54 11.37 -22.22
CA GLY A 172 -11.91 11.92 -22.26
C GLY A 172 -12.93 11.05 -23.00
N LYS A 173 -12.57 9.82 -23.40
CA LYS A 173 -13.50 8.87 -24.04
C LYS A 173 -14.04 7.90 -22.98
N PRO A 174 -15.30 7.47 -23.08
CA PRO A 174 -15.83 6.44 -22.19
C PRO A 174 -15.13 5.10 -22.45
N ALA A 175 -14.81 4.37 -21.40
CA ALA A 175 -14.34 2.99 -21.53
C ALA A 175 -15.46 2.09 -22.07
N PRO A 176 -15.14 1.06 -22.87
CA PRO A 176 -16.15 0.12 -23.36
C PRO A 176 -16.81 -0.63 -22.19
N VAL A 177 -18.07 -1.00 -22.36
CA VAL A 177 -18.74 -1.97 -21.49
C VAL A 177 -18.28 -3.37 -21.91
N LEU A 178 -17.70 -4.13 -20.98
CA LEU A 178 -17.25 -5.51 -21.22
C LEU A 178 -17.95 -6.44 -20.24
N GLU A 179 -18.53 -7.52 -20.73
CA GLU A 179 -19.25 -8.50 -19.90
C GLU A 179 -20.33 -7.88 -18.99
N GLY A 180 -20.95 -6.80 -19.45
CA GLY A 180 -21.96 -6.05 -18.69
C GLY A 180 -21.44 -5.07 -17.66
N PHE A 181 -20.12 -4.93 -17.49
CA PHE A 181 -19.50 -4.01 -16.55
C PHE A 181 -18.93 -2.77 -17.26
N SER A 182 -19.18 -1.59 -16.70
CA SER A 182 -18.52 -0.36 -17.11
C SER A 182 -17.02 -0.39 -16.76
N GLY A 183 -16.23 0.50 -17.35
CA GLY A 183 -14.80 0.64 -17.01
C GLY A 183 -14.59 0.92 -15.53
N ASP A 184 -15.36 1.83 -14.94
CA ASP A 184 -15.26 2.17 -13.52
C ASP A 184 -15.61 0.97 -12.62
N GLN A 185 -16.65 0.21 -12.98
CA GLN A 185 -16.96 -1.03 -12.26
C GLN A 185 -15.79 -2.01 -12.29
N ARG A 186 -15.18 -2.22 -13.46
CA ARG A 186 -14.03 -3.12 -13.58
C ARG A 186 -12.81 -2.63 -12.83
N PHE A 187 -12.57 -1.31 -12.78
CA PHE A 187 -11.53 -0.70 -11.94
C PHE A 187 -11.71 -1.08 -10.46
N PHE A 188 -12.86 -0.80 -9.88
CA PHE A 188 -13.12 -1.10 -8.46
C PHE A 188 -13.18 -2.60 -8.17
N LEU A 189 -13.65 -3.42 -9.10
CA LEU A 189 -13.63 -4.87 -8.96
C LEU A 189 -12.19 -5.42 -9.01
N GLY A 190 -11.35 -4.92 -9.91
CA GLY A 190 -9.92 -5.24 -9.95
C GLY A 190 -9.23 -4.93 -8.63
N HIS A 191 -9.49 -3.74 -8.07
CA HIS A 191 -8.98 -3.37 -6.75
C HIS A 191 -9.45 -4.33 -5.64
N ALA A 192 -10.74 -4.65 -5.61
CA ALA A 192 -11.27 -5.55 -4.59
C ALA A 192 -10.69 -6.98 -4.71
N GLN A 193 -10.38 -7.42 -5.93
CA GLN A 193 -9.89 -8.77 -6.19
C GLN A 193 -8.50 -9.02 -5.60
N VAL A 194 -7.59 -8.04 -5.67
CA VAL A 194 -6.22 -8.21 -5.16
C VAL A 194 -6.17 -8.34 -3.63
N TRP A 195 -7.18 -7.86 -2.93
CA TRP A 195 -7.28 -7.92 -1.47
C TRP A 195 -8.06 -9.13 -0.95
N ARG A 196 -8.47 -10.04 -1.82
CA ARG A 196 -9.16 -11.27 -1.41
C ARG A 196 -8.22 -12.13 -0.58
N SER A 197 -8.53 -12.26 0.70
CA SER A 197 -7.71 -13.00 1.65
C SER A 197 -8.58 -13.74 2.66
N LYS A 198 -8.03 -14.82 3.24
CA LYS A 198 -8.65 -15.57 4.32
C LYS A 198 -7.60 -15.83 5.39
N TYR A 199 -7.88 -15.39 6.60
CA TYR A 199 -6.99 -15.54 7.74
C TYR A 199 -7.54 -16.60 8.71
N ARG A 200 -6.65 -17.28 9.41
CA ARG A 200 -7.00 -17.97 10.67
C ARG A 200 -7.20 -16.89 11.74
N GLU A 201 -8.11 -17.17 12.70
CA GLU A 201 -8.47 -16.16 13.70
C GLU A 201 -7.26 -15.70 14.53
N GLU A 202 -6.40 -16.64 14.94
CA GLU A 202 -5.21 -16.33 15.73
C GLU A 202 -4.23 -15.41 14.97
N ALA A 203 -4.01 -15.67 13.68
CA ALA A 203 -3.17 -14.83 12.83
C ALA A 203 -3.77 -13.44 12.65
N LEU A 204 -5.10 -13.35 12.48
CA LEU A 204 -5.79 -12.07 12.38
C LEU A 204 -5.71 -11.29 13.69
N ARG A 205 -5.85 -11.93 14.86
CA ARG A 205 -5.67 -11.30 16.16
C ARG A 205 -4.27 -10.70 16.30
N GLN A 206 -3.24 -11.44 15.93
CA GLN A 206 -1.88 -10.94 15.96
C GLN A 206 -1.70 -9.76 15.01
N GLN A 207 -2.20 -9.86 13.78
CA GLN A 207 -2.15 -8.77 12.79
C GLN A 207 -2.76 -7.49 13.34
N LEU A 208 -3.95 -7.56 13.94
CA LEU A 208 -4.66 -6.38 14.48
C LEU A 208 -3.90 -5.63 15.59
N VAL A 209 -2.93 -6.29 16.23
CA VAL A 209 -2.14 -5.70 17.32
C VAL A 209 -0.82 -5.09 16.81
N VAL A 210 -0.17 -5.72 15.83
CA VAL A 210 1.23 -5.39 15.49
C VAL A 210 1.43 -4.90 14.06
N ASP A 211 0.47 -5.11 13.16
CA ASP A 211 0.64 -4.82 11.73
C ASP A 211 0.02 -3.47 11.38
N SER A 212 0.79 -2.65 10.67
CA SER A 212 0.30 -1.36 10.14
C SER A 212 -0.74 -1.51 9.03
N HIS A 213 -0.88 -2.72 8.45
CA HIS A 213 -1.86 -2.99 7.41
C HIS A 213 -3.21 -3.40 7.99
N THR A 214 -4.25 -2.73 7.57
CA THR A 214 -5.63 -3.18 7.83
C THR A 214 -5.85 -4.54 7.16
N ALA A 215 -6.60 -5.43 7.84
CA ALA A 215 -6.92 -6.76 7.30
C ALA A 215 -7.48 -6.68 5.87
N GLY A 216 -7.03 -7.59 4.99
CA GLY A 216 -7.21 -7.50 3.55
C GLY A 216 -8.65 -7.24 3.09
N HIS A 217 -9.64 -7.85 3.75
CA HIS A 217 -11.05 -7.65 3.39
C HIS A 217 -11.62 -6.25 3.73
N PHE A 218 -10.89 -5.43 4.51
CA PHE A 218 -11.25 -4.02 4.77
C PHE A 218 -10.43 -3.04 3.91
N ARG A 219 -9.32 -3.44 3.32
CA ARG A 219 -8.52 -2.54 2.46
C ARG A 219 -9.32 -1.96 1.28
N PRO A 220 -10.18 -2.71 0.55
CA PRO A 220 -11.03 -2.15 -0.49
C PRO A 220 -12.01 -1.07 -0.01
N ASN A 221 -12.26 -0.97 1.29
CA ASN A 221 -13.21 0.00 1.83
C ASN A 221 -12.74 1.45 1.70
N VAL A 222 -11.46 1.71 1.40
CA VAL A 222 -11.01 3.06 1.02
C VAL A 222 -11.81 3.62 -0.16
N SER A 223 -12.30 2.77 -1.06
CA SER A 223 -13.18 3.14 -2.17
C SER A 223 -14.49 3.82 -1.76
N ARG A 224 -14.90 3.68 -0.49
CA ARG A 224 -16.05 4.41 0.07
C ARG A 224 -15.86 5.93 0.06
N ASN A 225 -14.64 6.39 -0.02
CA ASN A 225 -14.28 7.80 -0.07
C ASN A 225 -14.30 8.37 -1.51
N ILE A 226 -14.46 7.53 -2.54
CA ILE A 226 -14.40 7.90 -3.96
C ILE A 226 -15.82 8.03 -4.52
N ASP A 227 -16.19 9.24 -4.97
CA ASP A 227 -17.54 9.54 -5.47
C ASP A 227 -17.93 8.66 -6.68
N ALA A 228 -16.97 8.42 -7.58
CA ALA A 228 -17.18 7.59 -8.77
C ALA A 228 -17.65 6.17 -8.46
N ARG A 229 -17.26 5.59 -7.31
CA ARG A 229 -17.76 4.28 -6.89
C ARG A 229 -19.28 4.29 -6.69
N TYR A 230 -19.83 5.37 -6.15
CA TYR A 230 -21.28 5.49 -5.92
C TYR A 230 -22.04 5.56 -7.23
N GLN A 231 -21.48 6.23 -8.23
CA GLN A 231 -22.06 6.29 -9.57
C GLN A 231 -21.94 4.95 -10.29
N ALA A 232 -20.76 4.30 -10.21
CA ALA A 232 -20.51 3.04 -10.87
C ALA A 232 -21.43 1.90 -10.41
N PHE A 233 -21.77 1.85 -9.12
CA PHE A 233 -22.55 0.76 -8.52
C PHE A 233 -23.94 1.20 -8.03
N ASP A 234 -24.38 2.41 -8.36
CA ASP A 234 -25.65 2.99 -7.90
C ASP A 234 -25.87 2.85 -6.37
N VAL A 235 -24.80 3.15 -5.60
CA VAL A 235 -24.80 2.97 -4.13
C VAL A 235 -25.64 4.06 -3.46
N LYS A 236 -26.64 3.66 -2.68
CA LYS A 236 -27.65 4.56 -2.07
C LYS A 236 -27.62 4.55 -0.55
N PRO A 237 -28.16 5.59 0.09
CA PRO A 237 -28.38 5.61 1.53
C PRO A 237 -29.07 4.33 2.02
N GLY A 238 -28.63 3.83 3.19
CA GLY A 238 -29.15 2.60 3.80
C GLY A 238 -28.40 1.31 3.37
N GLN A 239 -27.58 1.35 2.34
CA GLN A 239 -26.73 0.21 1.99
C GLN A 239 -25.50 0.14 2.90
N LYS A 240 -25.05 -1.08 3.22
CA LYS A 240 -24.00 -1.37 4.23
C LYS A 240 -22.69 -0.57 4.06
N LEU A 241 -22.27 -0.32 2.82
CA LEU A 241 -21.03 0.41 2.52
C LEU A 241 -21.27 1.85 2.04
N PHE A 242 -22.50 2.37 2.23
CA PHE A 242 -22.78 3.77 1.94
C PHE A 242 -22.07 4.67 2.96
N LEU A 243 -21.50 5.77 2.46
CA LEU A 243 -20.93 6.85 3.26
C LEU A 243 -21.47 8.18 2.69
N PRO A 244 -22.08 9.03 3.53
CA PRO A 244 -22.56 10.33 3.08
C PRO A 244 -21.42 11.17 2.49
N PRO A 245 -21.69 12.02 1.48
CA PRO A 245 -20.63 12.80 0.81
C PRO A 245 -19.76 13.62 1.78
N GLU A 246 -20.34 14.21 2.80
CA GLU A 246 -19.67 15.02 3.82
C GLU A 246 -18.76 14.21 4.77
N GLN A 247 -18.89 12.89 4.77
CA GLN A 247 -18.06 11.97 5.55
C GLN A 247 -16.96 11.29 4.70
N ARG A 248 -16.94 11.57 3.38
CA ARG A 248 -15.94 11.00 2.48
C ARG A 248 -14.64 11.75 2.63
N VAL A 249 -13.60 11.04 3.00
CA VAL A 249 -12.25 11.60 3.21
C VAL A 249 -11.51 11.65 1.88
N LYS A 250 -11.10 12.84 1.48
CA LYS A 250 -10.33 13.08 0.24
C LYS A 250 -8.98 13.68 0.64
N ILE A 251 -7.95 12.84 0.73
CA ILE A 251 -6.60 13.27 1.10
C ILE A 251 -5.82 13.69 -0.14
N TRP A 252 -5.96 12.96 -1.23
CA TRP A 252 -5.34 13.19 -2.54
C TRP A 252 -6.37 13.36 -3.65
#